data_fac9722f050f6e062681e36f204b84bf
#
_entry.id   fac9722f050f6e062681e36f204b84bf
#
_cell.length_a   1.000
_cell.length_b   1.000
_cell.length_c   1.000
_cell.angle_alpha   90.00
_cell.angle_beta   90.00
_cell.angle_gamma   90.00
#
_symmetry.space_group_name_H-M   'P 1'
#
loop_
_entity.id
_entity.type
_entity.pdbx_description
1 polymer ?
#
loop_
_entity_poly.entity_id
_entity_poly.type
_entity_poly.pdbx_seq_one_letter_code
_entity_poly.pdbx_strand_id
1 'polypeptide(L)'
;MENVNAIASAAPGASARRLAATLRHERPDRIPIDLGSTAVTGIHVSSVAQLRDYFGLAKRPVKVHEPYQMLGWMDEDLVAALGIDTAGVFPRENMFGFPNEDWKEWSFRGLDILVGGNFRVVEEPNGDMLIFPKGDPSAAPSGRMPLGSAFFDTIVRQPAFDESKLDPADNLEEFGPVSDADLDHLARSVDWANSTGRGVVATFGGTAFGDIALVPGPFLTNPKGIRDITEWYVSTRSRRPYIHKIFERQCEIGMANLARIHQRAGDAVQAVFVCGTDFGTQTSAFCSDATFRELWLPYYQRVNAWIHANTAWKSFKHSCGSVVRFLDSFIDAGFDILNPVQCSAKGMDPATLKSQYGERLTFWGGGVDTQKTLPFGTPEQVRAEVLRRCEIFATNGGFVFNPIHNIQSATPVENIVAMLDAVHEFNGVAHG
;
A
#
# COMPACT_ATOMS: atom_id res chain seq x y z
N MET A 1 -30.03 14.54 -27.08
CA MET A 1 -28.78 15.26 -26.79
C MET A 1 -29.01 16.00 -25.48
N GLU A 2 -28.86 15.30 -24.37
CA GLU A 2 -28.98 15.89 -23.03
C GLU A 2 -27.58 16.14 -22.49
N ASN A 3 -27.40 17.35 -22.01
CA ASN A 3 -26.17 17.88 -21.44
C ASN A 3 -25.67 16.98 -20.30
N VAL A 4 -24.55 16.31 -20.49
CA VAL A 4 -23.73 15.81 -19.39
C VAL A 4 -23.15 17.03 -18.70
N ASN A 5 -23.79 17.46 -17.61
CA ASN A 5 -23.26 18.48 -16.72
C ASN A 5 -21.87 18.04 -16.23
N ALA A 6 -20.83 18.68 -16.76
CA ALA A 6 -19.53 18.66 -16.15
C ALA A 6 -19.70 19.20 -14.71
N ILE A 7 -19.57 18.33 -13.71
CA ILE A 7 -19.49 18.73 -12.32
C ILE A 7 -18.22 19.58 -12.21
N ALA A 8 -18.40 20.88 -12.00
CA ALA A 8 -17.30 21.80 -11.75
C ALA A 8 -16.55 21.27 -10.51
N SER A 9 -15.32 20.82 -10.68
CA SER A 9 -14.51 20.31 -9.57
C SER A 9 -14.39 21.42 -8.53
N ALA A 10 -14.82 21.16 -7.30
CA ALA A 10 -14.60 22.07 -6.19
C ALA A 10 -13.08 22.37 -6.08
N ALA A 11 -12.73 23.61 -5.71
CA ALA A 11 -11.32 23.96 -5.54
C ALA A 11 -10.65 23.00 -4.54
N PRO A 12 -9.42 22.51 -4.80
CA PRO A 12 -8.75 21.56 -3.93
C PRO A 12 -8.67 22.06 -2.47
N GLY A 13 -8.93 21.19 -1.50
CA GLY A 13 -8.80 21.50 -0.08
C GLY A 13 -7.35 21.83 0.32
N ALA A 14 -7.13 22.35 1.52
CA ALA A 14 -5.80 22.70 2.02
C ALA A 14 -4.85 21.48 2.01
N SER A 15 -5.34 20.32 2.46
CA SER A 15 -4.58 19.06 2.48
C SER A 15 -4.22 18.58 1.07
N ALA A 16 -5.15 18.66 0.11
CA ALA A 16 -4.88 18.32 -1.29
C ALA A 16 -3.82 19.24 -1.91
N ARG A 17 -3.89 20.56 -1.66
CA ARG A 17 -2.86 21.51 -2.12
C ARG A 17 -1.49 21.24 -1.49
N ARG A 18 -1.46 20.86 -0.19
CA ARG A 18 -0.26 20.50 0.56
C ARG A 18 0.42 19.29 -0.05
N LEU A 19 -0.35 18.22 -0.30
CA LEU A 19 0.19 17.03 -0.96
C LEU A 19 0.70 17.37 -2.36
N ALA A 20 -0.05 18.12 -3.15
CA ALA A 20 0.36 18.52 -4.50
C ALA A 20 1.67 19.33 -4.51
N ALA A 21 1.86 20.27 -3.57
CA ALA A 21 3.11 21.02 -3.42
C ALA A 21 4.27 20.08 -3.07
N THR A 22 4.04 19.17 -2.11
CA THR A 22 5.05 18.16 -1.72
C THR A 22 5.49 17.29 -2.89
N LEU A 23 4.54 16.82 -3.71
CA LEU A 23 4.82 15.99 -4.89
C LEU A 23 5.53 16.74 -6.03
N ARG A 24 5.53 18.08 -5.99
CA ARG A 24 6.34 18.93 -6.90
C ARG A 24 7.67 19.36 -6.28
N HIS A 25 8.06 18.78 -5.13
CA HIS A 25 9.24 19.18 -4.36
C HIS A 25 9.23 20.66 -3.92
N GLU A 26 8.05 21.25 -3.83
CA GLU A 26 7.84 22.57 -3.23
C GLU A 26 7.70 22.42 -1.72
N ARG A 27 8.06 23.45 -0.98
CA ARG A 27 7.87 23.46 0.47
C ARG A 27 6.38 23.73 0.79
N PRO A 28 5.65 22.76 1.37
CA PRO A 28 4.28 22.98 1.79
C PRO A 28 4.22 23.86 3.06
N ASP A 29 3.02 24.32 3.43
CA ASP A 29 2.76 25.03 4.69
C ASP A 29 3.13 24.18 5.93
N ARG A 30 2.96 22.86 5.85
CA ARG A 30 3.40 21.86 6.81
C ARG A 30 3.62 20.52 6.12
N ILE A 31 4.35 19.59 6.75
CA ILE A 31 4.49 18.22 6.23
C ILE A 31 3.12 17.55 6.18
N PRO A 32 2.68 17.01 5.00
CA PRO A 32 1.46 16.23 4.95
C PRO A 32 1.61 14.89 5.70
N ILE A 33 0.54 14.47 6.37
CA ILE A 33 0.48 13.23 7.15
C ILE A 33 -0.39 12.22 6.40
N ASP A 34 0.16 11.04 6.16
CA ASP A 34 -0.57 9.90 5.64
C ASP A 34 -0.62 8.77 6.68
N LEU A 35 -1.83 8.33 6.98
CA LEU A 35 -2.11 7.07 7.65
C LEU A 35 -3.34 6.46 7.00
N GLY A 36 -3.16 5.30 6.36
CA GLY A 36 -4.27 4.51 5.80
C GLY A 36 -4.70 4.85 4.38
N SER A 37 -3.90 5.59 3.60
CA SER A 37 -4.24 5.83 2.19
C SER A 37 -3.90 4.65 1.26
N THR A 38 -3.08 3.71 1.72
CA THR A 38 -2.72 2.47 1.01
C THR A 38 -2.67 1.28 1.97
N ALA A 39 -2.58 0.06 1.45
CA ALA A 39 -2.42 -1.15 2.24
C ALA A 39 -1.06 -1.26 2.97
N VAL A 40 -0.13 -0.32 2.72
CA VAL A 40 1.21 -0.29 3.32
C VAL A 40 1.44 0.92 4.23
N THR A 41 0.44 1.76 4.42
CA THR A 41 0.47 2.94 5.29
C THR A 41 -0.62 2.93 6.36
N GLY A 42 -1.23 1.76 6.60
CA GLY A 42 -2.40 1.59 7.45
C GLY A 42 -2.09 1.37 8.92
N ILE A 43 -3.15 1.18 9.68
CA ILE A 43 -3.12 0.91 11.12
C ILE A 43 -3.94 -0.36 11.39
N HIS A 44 -3.40 -1.28 12.18
CA HIS A 44 -4.11 -2.49 12.59
C HIS A 44 -5.43 -2.15 13.30
N VAL A 45 -6.47 -2.93 13.05
CA VAL A 45 -7.84 -2.69 13.54
C VAL A 45 -7.92 -2.47 15.06
N SER A 46 -7.11 -3.21 15.85
CA SER A 46 -7.07 -3.04 17.31
C SER A 46 -6.48 -1.68 17.72
N SER A 47 -5.45 -1.22 17.01
CA SER A 47 -4.85 0.09 17.28
C SER A 47 -5.77 1.23 16.84
N VAL A 48 -6.56 1.06 15.77
CA VAL A 48 -7.62 2.01 15.40
C VAL A 48 -8.66 2.11 16.51
N ALA A 49 -9.11 0.98 17.08
CA ALA A 49 -10.06 0.97 18.19
C ALA A 49 -9.48 1.68 19.44
N GLN A 50 -8.22 1.41 19.78
CA GLN A 50 -7.53 2.05 20.91
C GLN A 50 -7.38 3.58 20.71
N LEU A 51 -7.07 4.03 19.49
CA LEU A 51 -7.01 5.47 19.16
C LEU A 51 -8.39 6.12 19.31
N ARG A 52 -9.47 5.47 18.89
CA ARG A 52 -10.83 5.98 19.11
C ARG A 52 -11.15 6.16 20.59
N ASP A 53 -10.77 5.17 21.41
CA ASP A 53 -10.95 5.26 22.88
C ASP A 53 -10.07 6.36 23.50
N TYR A 54 -8.81 6.49 23.05
CA TYR A 54 -7.88 7.51 23.53
C TYR A 54 -8.38 8.94 23.28
N PHE A 55 -8.90 9.20 22.07
CA PHE A 55 -9.46 10.52 21.71
C PHE A 55 -10.91 10.71 22.15
N GLY A 56 -11.46 9.80 22.95
CA GLY A 56 -12.83 9.91 23.48
C GLY A 56 -13.92 9.92 22.40
N LEU A 57 -13.64 9.33 21.24
CA LEU A 57 -14.59 9.26 20.13
C LEU A 57 -15.68 8.21 20.39
N ALA A 58 -16.82 8.36 19.70
CA ALA A 58 -17.93 7.42 19.84
C ALA A 58 -17.49 5.97 19.60
N LYS A 59 -17.79 5.08 20.56
CA LYS A 59 -17.50 3.64 20.44
C LYS A 59 -18.34 3.04 19.32
N ARG A 60 -17.69 2.36 18.40
CA ARG A 60 -18.31 1.60 17.31
C ARG A 60 -17.32 0.55 16.78
N PRO A 61 -17.81 -0.58 16.28
CA PRO A 61 -16.95 -1.58 15.67
C PRO A 61 -16.18 -0.99 14.48
N VAL A 62 -14.86 -1.22 14.44
CA VAL A 62 -13.99 -0.76 13.36
C VAL A 62 -14.10 -1.72 12.18
N LYS A 63 -14.23 -1.19 10.95
CA LYS A 63 -14.22 -1.99 9.72
C LYS A 63 -12.81 -2.44 9.37
N VAL A 64 -12.62 -3.72 9.04
CA VAL A 64 -11.38 -4.23 8.46
C VAL A 64 -11.47 -4.13 6.94
N HIS A 65 -10.80 -3.13 6.38
CA HIS A 65 -10.82 -2.92 4.93
C HIS A 65 -9.72 -3.68 4.18
N GLU A 66 -8.66 -4.08 4.87
CA GLU A 66 -7.58 -4.92 4.35
C GLU A 66 -7.37 -6.11 5.31
N PRO A 67 -7.97 -7.28 5.00
CA PRO A 67 -7.99 -8.41 5.91
C PRO A 67 -6.67 -9.18 6.00
N TYR A 68 -5.75 -9.05 5.05
CA TYR A 68 -4.46 -9.75 5.09
C TYR A 68 -3.63 -9.31 6.30
N GLN A 69 -3.51 -7.98 6.52
CA GLN A 69 -2.82 -7.39 7.67
C GLN A 69 -3.79 -6.89 8.75
N MET A 70 -5.08 -7.18 8.63
CA MET A 70 -6.12 -6.74 9.57
C MET A 70 -6.14 -5.22 9.76
N LEU A 71 -5.99 -4.45 8.66
CA LEU A 71 -5.99 -2.99 8.74
C LEU A 71 -7.41 -2.45 8.93
N GLY A 72 -7.53 -1.55 9.91
CA GLY A 72 -8.78 -0.89 10.25
C GLY A 72 -9.04 0.35 9.39
N TRP A 73 -10.29 0.50 8.96
CA TRP A 73 -10.75 1.75 8.35
C TRP A 73 -10.85 2.84 9.41
N MET A 74 -10.31 4.01 9.12
CA MET A 74 -10.44 5.18 9.96
C MET A 74 -11.60 6.03 9.48
N ASP A 75 -12.60 6.22 10.35
CA ASP A 75 -13.72 7.11 10.07
C ASP A 75 -13.30 8.58 10.14
N GLU A 76 -14.10 9.46 9.55
CA GLU A 76 -13.78 10.89 9.40
C GLU A 76 -13.52 11.61 10.72
N ASP A 77 -14.17 11.21 11.81
CA ASP A 77 -13.94 11.77 13.15
C ASP A 77 -12.53 11.44 13.67
N LEU A 78 -12.05 10.22 13.46
CA LEU A 78 -10.69 9.83 13.81
C LEU A 78 -9.66 10.45 12.85
N VAL A 79 -9.93 10.45 11.56
CA VAL A 79 -9.07 11.10 10.55
C VAL A 79 -8.85 12.58 10.90
N ALA A 80 -9.91 13.27 11.31
CA ALA A 80 -9.84 14.67 11.74
C ALA A 80 -9.02 14.82 13.05
N ALA A 81 -9.25 13.94 14.04
CA ALA A 81 -8.50 13.96 15.30
C ALA A 81 -6.99 13.71 15.11
N LEU A 82 -6.62 12.85 14.15
CA LEU A 82 -5.23 12.56 13.83
C LEU A 82 -4.59 13.58 12.87
N GLY A 83 -5.35 14.48 12.26
CA GLY A 83 -4.85 15.49 11.31
C GLY A 83 -4.32 14.92 9.99
N ILE A 84 -4.92 13.85 9.49
CA ILE A 84 -4.51 13.15 8.27
C ILE A 84 -4.84 13.97 7.03
N ASP A 85 -3.88 14.04 6.08
CA ASP A 85 -3.97 14.87 4.88
C ASP A 85 -4.34 14.07 3.61
N THR A 86 -4.46 12.74 3.71
CA THR A 86 -4.69 11.86 2.57
C THR A 86 -6.02 11.13 2.65
N ALA A 87 -6.54 10.71 1.50
CA ALA A 87 -7.69 9.83 1.37
C ALA A 87 -7.35 8.71 0.39
N GLY A 88 -7.54 7.46 0.82
CA GLY A 88 -7.23 6.28 0.02
C GLY A 88 -8.39 5.86 -0.89
N VAL A 89 -8.06 5.43 -2.11
CA VAL A 89 -8.96 4.74 -3.04
C VAL A 89 -8.44 3.33 -3.25
N PHE A 90 -9.26 2.34 -2.94
CA PHE A 90 -8.88 0.93 -2.96
C PHE A 90 -9.66 0.15 -4.02
N PRO A 91 -9.12 -0.98 -4.52
CA PRO A 91 -9.89 -1.92 -5.31
C PRO A 91 -11.15 -2.38 -4.57
N ARG A 92 -12.17 -2.78 -5.31
CA ARG A 92 -13.41 -3.32 -4.72
C ARG A 92 -13.15 -4.61 -3.95
N GLU A 93 -12.32 -5.49 -4.51
CA GLU A 93 -11.92 -6.75 -3.89
C GLU A 93 -10.60 -6.59 -3.12
N ASN A 94 -10.52 -7.29 -1.98
CA ASN A 94 -9.31 -7.37 -1.16
C ASN A 94 -8.37 -8.49 -1.63
N MET A 95 -7.25 -8.69 -0.93
CA MET A 95 -6.24 -9.71 -1.27
C MET A 95 -6.73 -11.15 -1.30
N PHE A 96 -7.89 -11.46 -0.69
CA PHE A 96 -8.49 -12.80 -0.75
C PHE A 96 -9.59 -12.91 -1.81
N GLY A 97 -9.79 -11.87 -2.65
CA GLY A 97 -10.68 -11.89 -3.81
C GLY A 97 -12.17 -11.80 -3.49
N PHE A 98 -12.54 -11.17 -2.39
CA PHE A 98 -13.92 -10.85 -2.08
C PHE A 98 -14.09 -9.35 -1.78
N PRO A 99 -15.28 -8.77 -2.08
CA PRO A 99 -15.51 -7.35 -1.88
C PRO A 99 -15.65 -6.99 -0.40
N ASN A 100 -15.26 -5.77 -0.07
CA ASN A 100 -15.43 -5.15 1.24
C ASN A 100 -16.82 -4.48 1.33
N GLU A 101 -17.86 -5.28 1.15
CA GLU A 101 -19.28 -4.88 1.12
C GLU A 101 -20.07 -5.75 2.11
N ASP A 102 -21.36 -5.45 2.34
CA ASP A 102 -22.26 -6.23 3.19
C ASP A 102 -21.68 -6.55 4.57
N TRP A 103 -21.19 -5.51 5.23
CA TRP A 103 -20.47 -5.59 6.49
C TRP A 103 -21.22 -6.36 7.57
N LYS A 104 -20.52 -7.30 8.25
CA LYS A 104 -21.03 -8.08 9.37
C LYS A 104 -20.13 -7.99 10.57
N GLU A 105 -20.71 -8.15 11.74
CA GLU A 105 -19.96 -8.24 13.00
C GLU A 105 -19.15 -9.54 13.07
N TRP A 106 -17.96 -9.43 13.61
CA TRP A 106 -17.07 -10.53 13.92
C TRP A 106 -16.23 -10.18 15.14
N SER A 107 -16.08 -11.14 16.07
CA SER A 107 -15.25 -10.93 17.25
C SER A 107 -13.82 -11.40 16.97
N PHE A 108 -12.89 -10.47 16.98
CA PHE A 108 -11.46 -10.74 16.83
C PHE A 108 -10.78 -10.64 18.19
N ARG A 109 -10.53 -11.78 18.82
CA ARG A 109 -9.84 -11.85 20.14
C ARG A 109 -10.49 -10.96 21.21
N GLY A 110 -11.79 -10.93 21.25
CA GLY A 110 -12.57 -10.14 22.20
C GLY A 110 -12.80 -8.69 21.80
N LEU A 111 -12.33 -8.27 20.62
CA LEU A 111 -12.67 -6.99 20.03
C LEU A 111 -13.75 -7.19 18.96
N ASP A 112 -14.89 -6.53 19.10
CA ASP A 112 -15.95 -6.55 18.11
C ASP A 112 -15.58 -5.60 16.96
N ILE A 113 -15.51 -6.15 15.74
CA ILE A 113 -15.14 -5.47 14.50
C ILE A 113 -16.12 -5.78 13.39
N LEU A 114 -16.03 -5.05 12.29
CA LEU A 114 -16.80 -5.33 11.07
C LEU A 114 -15.88 -5.88 9.98
N VAL A 115 -16.32 -6.96 9.34
CA VAL A 115 -15.64 -7.59 8.21
C VAL A 115 -16.59 -7.69 7.02
N GLY A 116 -16.06 -7.76 5.80
CA GLY A 116 -16.89 -7.94 4.60
C GLY A 116 -17.77 -9.16 4.67
N GLY A 117 -18.95 -9.13 4.05
CA GLY A 117 -19.96 -10.20 4.11
C GLY A 117 -19.44 -11.57 3.72
N ASN A 118 -18.48 -11.62 2.78
CA ASN A 118 -17.84 -12.85 2.33
C ASN A 118 -16.58 -13.25 3.12
N PHE A 119 -16.18 -12.48 4.13
CA PHE A 119 -15.10 -12.90 5.02
C PHE A 119 -15.50 -14.21 5.72
N ARG A 120 -14.71 -15.26 5.52
CA ARG A 120 -14.92 -16.58 6.11
C ARG A 120 -13.59 -17.10 6.68
N VAL A 121 -13.61 -17.43 7.94
CA VAL A 121 -12.47 -18.06 8.63
C VAL A 121 -12.95 -19.36 9.30
N VAL A 122 -12.05 -20.32 9.35
CA VAL A 122 -12.20 -21.56 10.11
C VAL A 122 -11.07 -21.62 11.11
N GLU A 123 -11.39 -21.81 12.37
CA GLU A 123 -10.42 -22.01 13.43
C GLU A 123 -10.02 -23.48 13.51
N GLU A 124 -8.71 -23.75 13.48
CA GLU A 124 -8.15 -25.08 13.65
C GLU A 124 -8.05 -25.44 15.15
N PRO A 125 -7.94 -26.75 15.49
CA PRO A 125 -7.83 -27.18 16.90
C PRO A 125 -6.64 -26.59 17.67
N ASN A 126 -5.59 -26.12 16.99
CA ASN A 126 -4.43 -25.44 17.57
C ASN A 126 -4.64 -23.93 17.76
N GLY A 127 -5.82 -23.40 17.38
CA GLY A 127 -6.17 -21.99 17.48
C GLY A 127 -5.72 -21.12 16.30
N ASP A 128 -5.14 -21.70 15.25
CA ASP A 128 -4.85 -20.98 14.02
C ASP A 128 -6.13 -20.70 13.23
N MET A 129 -6.20 -19.56 12.55
CA MET A 129 -7.32 -19.21 11.70
C MET A 129 -6.95 -19.35 10.22
N LEU A 130 -7.77 -20.08 9.48
CA LEU A 130 -7.64 -20.23 8.02
C LEU A 130 -8.64 -19.34 7.31
N ILE A 131 -8.18 -18.61 6.28
CA ILE A 131 -9.01 -17.82 5.38
C ILE A 131 -8.99 -18.38 3.96
N PHE A 132 -10.08 -18.18 3.22
CA PHE A 132 -10.33 -18.85 1.95
C PHE A 132 -10.44 -17.85 0.79
N PRO A 133 -10.00 -18.24 -0.42
CA PRO A 133 -10.14 -17.41 -1.61
C PRO A 133 -11.63 -17.17 -1.90
N LYS A 134 -11.96 -15.91 -2.23
CA LYS A 134 -13.36 -15.48 -2.50
C LYS A 134 -14.36 -15.74 -1.37
N GLY A 135 -13.85 -16.06 -0.16
CA GLY A 135 -14.68 -16.44 0.99
C GLY A 135 -15.34 -17.82 0.82
N ASP A 136 -14.81 -18.69 -0.03
CA ASP A 136 -15.36 -20.02 -0.31
C ASP A 136 -14.65 -21.10 0.51
N PRO A 137 -15.25 -21.61 1.61
CA PRO A 137 -14.63 -22.62 2.46
C PRO A 137 -14.59 -24.03 1.82
N SER A 138 -15.18 -24.23 0.63
CA SER A 138 -15.03 -25.46 -0.14
C SER A 138 -13.70 -25.51 -0.91
N ALA A 139 -13.05 -24.36 -1.10
CA ALA A 139 -11.72 -24.27 -1.68
C ALA A 139 -10.63 -24.58 -0.64
N ALA A 140 -9.40 -24.88 -1.11
CA ALA A 140 -8.26 -24.94 -0.22
C ALA A 140 -7.97 -23.54 0.41
N PRO A 141 -7.65 -23.46 1.72
CA PRO A 141 -7.35 -22.19 2.38
C PRO A 141 -6.15 -21.51 1.71
N SER A 142 -6.23 -20.19 1.60
CA SER A 142 -5.20 -19.36 0.94
C SER A 142 -4.41 -18.47 1.89
N GLY A 143 -4.86 -18.35 3.13
CA GLY A 143 -4.14 -17.65 4.18
C GLY A 143 -4.33 -18.32 5.53
N ARG A 144 -3.34 -18.12 6.41
CA ARG A 144 -3.32 -18.64 7.79
C ARG A 144 -2.86 -17.54 8.73
N MET A 145 -3.59 -17.37 9.82
CA MET A 145 -3.18 -16.55 10.95
C MET A 145 -2.85 -17.49 12.11
N PRO A 146 -1.56 -17.68 12.44
CA PRO A 146 -1.18 -18.50 13.59
C PRO A 146 -1.74 -17.97 14.91
N LEU A 147 -2.00 -18.86 15.87
CA LEU A 147 -2.34 -18.46 17.23
C LEU A 147 -1.26 -17.51 17.76
N GLY A 148 -1.65 -16.32 18.20
CA GLY A 148 -0.69 -15.30 18.65
C GLY A 148 -0.24 -14.32 17.57
N SER A 149 -0.40 -14.61 16.26
CA SER A 149 -0.25 -13.61 15.19
C SER A 149 -1.47 -12.70 15.11
N ALA A 150 -1.33 -11.51 14.57
CA ALA A 150 -2.42 -10.55 14.40
C ALA A 150 -2.77 -10.28 12.92
N PHE A 151 -2.18 -11.02 12.01
CA PHE A 151 -2.37 -10.91 10.56
C PHE A 151 -2.25 -12.29 9.89
N PHE A 152 -2.74 -12.39 8.66
CA PHE A 152 -2.66 -13.61 7.87
C PHE A 152 -1.36 -13.65 7.07
N ASP A 153 -0.75 -14.84 7.00
CA ASP A 153 0.28 -15.18 6.03
C ASP A 153 -0.35 -15.95 4.87
N THR A 154 0.18 -15.78 3.67
CA THR A 154 -0.29 -16.51 2.50
C THR A 154 0.14 -17.98 2.57
N ILE A 155 -0.80 -18.89 2.34
CA ILE A 155 -0.50 -20.31 2.16
C ILE A 155 -0.06 -20.53 0.72
N VAL A 156 1.15 -21.05 0.53
CA VAL A 156 1.66 -21.45 -0.79
C VAL A 156 0.92 -22.71 -1.24
N ARG A 157 0.17 -22.60 -2.34
CA ARG A 157 -0.63 -23.69 -2.94
C ARG A 157 -0.04 -24.07 -4.29
N GLN A 158 1.29 -24.31 -4.31
CA GLN A 158 2.01 -24.67 -5.52
C GLN A 158 1.64 -26.07 -5.98
N PRO A 159 0.96 -26.25 -7.13
CA PRO A 159 0.78 -27.56 -7.72
C PRO A 159 2.14 -28.10 -8.23
N ALA A 160 2.26 -29.43 -8.29
CA ALA A 160 3.40 -30.03 -8.99
C ALA A 160 3.37 -29.59 -10.45
N PHE A 161 4.50 -29.11 -10.96
CA PHE A 161 4.59 -28.68 -12.35
C PHE A 161 5.72 -29.41 -13.09
N ASP A 162 5.53 -29.57 -14.40
CA ASP A 162 6.50 -30.09 -15.33
C ASP A 162 7.09 -28.94 -16.13
N GLU A 163 8.39 -28.74 -16.04
CA GLU A 163 9.13 -27.69 -16.78
C GLU A 163 8.76 -27.60 -18.25
N SER A 164 8.52 -28.75 -18.88
CA SER A 164 8.18 -28.85 -20.33
C SER A 164 6.75 -28.36 -20.64
N LYS A 165 5.92 -28.18 -19.63
CA LYS A 165 4.50 -27.77 -19.72
C LYS A 165 4.19 -26.42 -19.12
N LEU A 166 5.21 -25.68 -18.66
CA LEU A 166 5.00 -24.33 -18.12
C LEU A 166 4.45 -23.40 -19.21
N ASP A 167 3.26 -22.88 -18.97
CA ASP A 167 2.61 -21.89 -19.83
C ASP A 167 2.57 -20.53 -19.08
N PRO A 168 3.12 -19.45 -19.63
CA PRO A 168 2.99 -18.12 -19.03
C PRO A 168 1.53 -17.69 -18.76
N ALA A 169 0.56 -18.20 -19.53
CA ALA A 169 -0.85 -17.94 -19.35
C ALA A 169 -1.37 -18.39 -17.96
N ASP A 170 -0.76 -19.43 -17.37
CA ASP A 170 -1.12 -19.90 -16.04
C ASP A 170 -0.77 -18.92 -14.91
N ASN A 171 0.20 -18.01 -15.12
CA ASN A 171 0.51 -16.92 -14.22
C ASN A 171 -0.17 -15.59 -14.61
N LEU A 172 -1.13 -15.64 -15.53
CA LEU A 172 -1.90 -14.47 -15.99
C LEU A 172 -3.40 -14.61 -15.73
N GLU A 173 -3.84 -15.70 -15.10
CA GLU A 173 -5.28 -15.97 -14.89
C GLU A 173 -5.98 -14.92 -14.04
N GLU A 174 -5.24 -14.16 -13.20
CA GLU A 174 -5.75 -13.04 -12.40
C GLU A 174 -5.80 -11.70 -13.16
N PHE A 175 -5.14 -11.60 -14.30
CA PHE A 175 -5.07 -10.34 -15.07
C PHE A 175 -6.04 -10.35 -16.22
N GLY A 176 -6.96 -9.38 -16.21
CA GLY A 176 -7.98 -9.21 -17.23
C GLY A 176 -8.44 -7.77 -17.35
N PRO A 177 -9.35 -7.47 -18.29
CA PRO A 177 -9.97 -6.15 -18.35
C PRO A 177 -10.72 -5.84 -17.05
N VAL A 178 -10.51 -4.64 -16.52
CA VAL A 178 -11.26 -4.15 -15.35
C VAL A 178 -12.77 -4.16 -15.68
N SER A 179 -13.59 -4.72 -14.76
CA SER A 179 -15.03 -4.80 -14.98
C SER A 179 -15.71 -3.42 -14.86
N ASP A 180 -16.91 -3.28 -15.42
CA ASP A 180 -17.67 -2.04 -15.29
C ASP A 180 -18.08 -1.79 -13.82
N ALA A 181 -18.35 -2.86 -13.05
CA ALA A 181 -18.63 -2.75 -11.61
C ALA A 181 -17.43 -2.20 -10.82
N ASP A 182 -16.20 -2.64 -11.15
CA ASP A 182 -14.99 -2.13 -10.53
C ASP A 182 -14.70 -0.69 -10.97
N LEU A 183 -14.92 -0.35 -12.24
CA LEU A 183 -14.82 1.02 -12.73
C LEU A 183 -15.78 1.96 -12.00
N ASP A 184 -17.04 1.55 -11.81
CA ASP A 184 -18.04 2.32 -11.09
C ASP A 184 -17.70 2.45 -9.60
N HIS A 185 -17.14 1.42 -8.98
CA HIS A 185 -16.64 1.46 -7.60
C HIS A 185 -15.49 2.45 -7.47
N LEU A 186 -14.49 2.35 -8.33
CA LEU A 186 -13.32 3.25 -8.33
C LEU A 186 -13.72 4.71 -8.57
N ALA A 187 -14.62 4.97 -9.52
CA ALA A 187 -15.10 6.32 -9.79
C ALA A 187 -15.80 6.93 -8.56
N ARG A 188 -16.75 6.20 -7.95
CA ARG A 188 -17.41 6.66 -6.70
C ARG A 188 -16.42 6.88 -5.56
N SER A 189 -15.42 6.01 -5.44
CA SER A 189 -14.39 6.13 -4.39
C SER A 189 -13.50 7.35 -4.61
N VAL A 190 -13.14 7.67 -5.86
CA VAL A 190 -12.39 8.89 -6.22
C VAL A 190 -13.24 10.14 -5.94
N ASP A 191 -14.51 10.13 -6.32
CA ASP A 191 -15.42 11.25 -6.06
C ASP A 191 -15.58 11.51 -4.56
N TRP A 192 -15.77 10.45 -3.77
CA TRP A 192 -15.80 10.54 -2.31
C TRP A 192 -14.48 11.09 -1.75
N ALA A 193 -13.34 10.50 -2.13
CA ALA A 193 -12.03 10.92 -1.63
C ALA A 193 -11.76 12.40 -1.94
N ASN A 194 -12.06 12.84 -3.17
CA ASN A 194 -11.93 14.23 -3.59
C ASN A 194 -12.86 15.17 -2.80
N SER A 195 -14.09 14.73 -2.46
CA SER A 195 -15.04 15.53 -1.69
C SER A 195 -14.56 15.84 -0.26
N THR A 196 -13.61 15.04 0.27
CA THR A 196 -13.01 15.27 1.59
C THR A 196 -12.05 16.47 1.64
N GLY A 197 -11.60 16.97 0.47
CA GLY A 197 -10.59 18.04 0.36
C GLY A 197 -9.18 17.59 0.70
N ARG A 198 -8.96 16.28 0.95
CA ARG A 198 -7.65 15.68 1.20
C ARG A 198 -6.97 15.26 -0.10
N GLY A 199 -5.67 14.97 -0.01
CA GLY A 199 -4.91 14.43 -1.14
C GLY A 199 -5.35 13.00 -1.46
N VAL A 200 -5.68 12.72 -2.72
CA VAL A 200 -6.19 11.41 -3.14
C VAL A 200 -5.06 10.51 -3.57
N VAL A 201 -4.94 9.34 -2.91
CA VAL A 201 -3.98 8.28 -3.24
C VAL A 201 -4.75 7.03 -3.66
N ALA A 202 -4.48 6.51 -4.84
CA ALA A 202 -5.25 5.40 -5.38
C ALA A 202 -4.41 4.13 -5.60
N THR A 203 -4.98 2.99 -5.30
CA THR A 203 -4.48 1.65 -5.66
C THR A 203 -5.42 1.06 -6.70
N PHE A 204 -4.98 1.00 -7.96
CA PHE A 204 -5.80 0.46 -9.04
C PHE A 204 -5.50 -1.01 -9.36
N GLY A 205 -4.32 -1.50 -8.95
CA GLY A 205 -3.90 -2.87 -9.21
C GLY A 205 -3.37 -3.12 -10.63
N GLY A 206 -3.01 -4.38 -10.89
CA GLY A 206 -2.62 -4.85 -12.23
C GLY A 206 -1.19 -4.56 -12.68
N THR A 207 -0.45 -3.68 -12.00
CA THR A 207 0.90 -3.23 -12.40
C THR A 207 2.02 -3.67 -11.45
N ALA A 208 1.72 -4.48 -10.43
CA ALA A 208 2.71 -5.04 -9.52
C ALA A 208 3.36 -6.29 -10.11
N PHE A 209 4.39 -6.09 -10.94
CA PHE A 209 5.08 -7.19 -11.63
C PHE A 209 5.85 -8.08 -10.65
N GLY A 210 5.40 -9.33 -10.48
CA GLY A 210 6.05 -10.32 -9.64
C GLY A 210 6.10 -9.96 -8.14
N ASP A 211 5.07 -9.27 -7.65
CA ASP A 211 4.91 -8.98 -6.24
C ASP A 211 4.74 -10.28 -5.44
N ILE A 212 5.67 -10.54 -4.53
CA ILE A 212 5.71 -11.80 -3.77
C ILE A 212 4.51 -11.99 -2.83
N ALA A 213 3.82 -10.93 -2.46
CA ALA A 213 2.57 -11.01 -1.71
C ALA A 213 1.41 -11.53 -2.60
N LEU A 214 1.49 -11.31 -3.91
CA LEU A 214 0.46 -11.67 -4.89
C LEU A 214 0.79 -12.96 -5.67
N VAL A 215 2.07 -13.29 -5.86
CA VAL A 215 2.52 -14.50 -6.57
C VAL A 215 1.81 -15.78 -6.09
N PRO A 216 1.60 -16.02 -4.77
CA PRO A 216 0.87 -17.22 -4.31
C PRO A 216 -0.61 -17.25 -4.70
N GLY A 217 -1.17 -16.16 -5.23
CA GLY A 217 -2.55 -16.05 -5.67
C GLY A 217 -3.58 -16.26 -4.55
N PRO A 218 -3.53 -15.50 -3.43
CA PRO A 218 -4.44 -15.71 -2.30
C PRO A 218 -5.93 -15.56 -2.66
N PHE A 219 -6.23 -14.84 -3.73
CA PHE A 219 -7.56 -14.64 -4.30
C PHE A 219 -8.00 -15.73 -5.29
N LEU A 220 -7.09 -16.64 -5.72
CA LEU A 220 -7.41 -17.69 -6.69
C LEU A 220 -7.87 -18.96 -5.98
N THR A 221 -8.93 -19.60 -6.48
CA THR A 221 -9.44 -20.86 -5.93
C THR A 221 -8.48 -22.01 -6.23
N ASN A 222 -8.01 -22.13 -7.48
CA ASN A 222 -7.10 -23.16 -7.94
C ASN A 222 -5.94 -22.52 -8.71
N PRO A 223 -4.94 -21.92 -8.02
CA PRO A 223 -3.85 -21.21 -8.67
C PRO A 223 -3.00 -22.15 -9.54
N LYS A 224 -2.69 -21.72 -10.77
CA LYS A 224 -1.83 -22.42 -11.73
C LYS A 224 -0.50 -21.70 -11.90
N GLY A 225 0.41 -22.34 -12.65
CA GLY A 225 1.73 -21.78 -12.93
C GLY A 225 2.65 -21.82 -11.72
N ILE A 226 3.56 -20.85 -11.62
CA ILE A 226 4.53 -20.76 -10.53
C ILE A 226 3.96 -19.87 -9.43
N ARG A 227 3.66 -20.47 -8.27
CA ARG A 227 3.01 -19.82 -7.13
C ARG A 227 3.80 -19.92 -5.83
N ASP A 228 4.88 -20.72 -5.82
CA ASP A 228 5.84 -20.74 -4.72
C ASP A 228 6.80 -19.55 -4.82
N ILE A 229 7.00 -18.81 -3.73
CA ILE A 229 7.84 -17.62 -3.70
C ILE A 229 9.30 -17.95 -4.02
N THR A 230 9.81 -19.07 -3.50
CA THR A 230 11.20 -19.52 -3.76
C THR A 230 11.36 -19.87 -5.23
N GLU A 231 10.42 -20.63 -5.76
CA GLU A 231 10.43 -21.04 -7.19
C GLU A 231 10.27 -19.84 -8.13
N TRP A 232 9.49 -18.82 -7.71
CA TRP A 232 9.39 -17.56 -8.42
C TRP A 232 10.74 -16.83 -8.50
N TYR A 233 11.47 -16.70 -7.38
CA TYR A 233 12.81 -16.11 -7.39
C TYR A 233 13.82 -16.96 -8.22
N VAL A 234 13.75 -18.28 -8.14
CA VAL A 234 14.53 -19.16 -9.02
C VAL A 234 14.24 -18.86 -10.48
N SER A 235 12.96 -18.62 -10.83
CA SER A 235 12.53 -18.31 -12.19
C SER A 235 13.11 -17.01 -12.72
N THR A 236 13.32 -16.00 -11.87
CA THR A 236 13.98 -14.73 -12.27
C THR A 236 15.44 -14.95 -12.72
N ARG A 237 16.02 -16.10 -12.41
CA ARG A 237 17.37 -16.47 -12.83
C ARG A 237 17.36 -17.49 -13.96
N SER A 238 16.55 -18.54 -13.86
CA SER A 238 16.59 -19.71 -14.73
C SER A 238 15.56 -19.68 -15.86
N ARG A 239 14.44 -18.92 -15.72
CA ARG A 239 13.31 -18.90 -16.65
C ARG A 239 12.96 -17.48 -17.12
N ARG A 240 13.98 -16.64 -17.39
CA ARG A 240 13.77 -15.23 -17.77
C ARG A 240 12.82 -15.04 -18.97
N PRO A 241 12.90 -15.86 -20.05
CA PRO A 241 11.92 -15.74 -21.14
C PRO A 241 10.47 -15.99 -20.70
N TYR A 242 10.25 -16.87 -19.72
CA TYR A 242 8.93 -17.10 -19.13
C TYR A 242 8.45 -15.86 -18.37
N ILE A 243 9.28 -15.27 -17.51
CA ILE A 243 8.97 -14.05 -16.76
C ILE A 243 8.68 -12.88 -17.72
N HIS A 244 9.48 -12.69 -18.76
CA HIS A 244 9.23 -11.65 -19.76
C HIS A 244 7.87 -11.78 -20.43
N LYS A 245 7.43 -13.00 -20.78
CA LYS A 245 6.10 -13.21 -21.39
C LYS A 245 4.97 -12.85 -20.43
N ILE A 246 5.11 -13.17 -19.13
CA ILE A 246 4.15 -12.80 -18.12
C ILE A 246 4.09 -11.27 -17.98
N PHE A 247 5.24 -10.62 -17.75
CA PHE A 247 5.30 -9.18 -17.52
C PHE A 247 4.86 -8.35 -18.74
N GLU A 248 5.19 -8.81 -19.96
CA GLU A 248 4.74 -8.18 -21.19
C GLU A 248 3.21 -8.13 -21.24
N ARG A 249 2.56 -9.29 -21.07
CA ARG A 249 1.11 -9.39 -21.14
C ARG A 249 0.42 -8.67 -19.98
N GLN A 250 0.95 -8.81 -18.77
CA GLN A 250 0.45 -8.06 -17.61
C GLN A 250 0.55 -6.54 -17.83
N CYS A 251 1.67 -6.05 -18.37
CA CYS A 251 1.88 -4.64 -18.68
C CYS A 251 0.85 -4.11 -19.69
N GLU A 252 0.60 -4.83 -20.79
CA GLU A 252 -0.43 -4.49 -21.77
C GLU A 252 -1.82 -4.35 -21.13
N ILE A 253 -2.22 -5.35 -20.33
CA ILE A 253 -3.52 -5.36 -19.65
C ILE A 253 -3.58 -4.22 -18.62
N GLY A 254 -2.53 -4.05 -17.83
CA GLY A 254 -2.45 -3.00 -16.80
C GLY A 254 -2.58 -1.60 -17.40
N MET A 255 -1.87 -1.28 -18.48
CA MET A 255 -1.97 0.00 -19.16
C MET A 255 -3.37 0.23 -19.77
N ALA A 256 -3.96 -0.80 -20.40
CA ALA A 256 -5.32 -0.72 -20.93
C ALA A 256 -6.35 -0.43 -19.82
N ASN A 257 -6.17 -1.05 -18.64
CA ASN A 257 -7.01 -0.82 -17.48
C ASN A 257 -6.82 0.59 -16.91
N LEU A 258 -5.56 1.07 -16.78
CA LEU A 258 -5.29 2.45 -16.34
C LEU A 258 -5.94 3.48 -17.26
N ALA A 259 -5.94 3.26 -18.58
CA ALA A 259 -6.62 4.14 -19.53
C ALA A 259 -8.14 4.19 -19.32
N ARG A 260 -8.78 3.03 -19.09
CA ARG A 260 -10.22 2.96 -18.78
C ARG A 260 -10.55 3.62 -17.43
N ILE A 261 -9.71 3.40 -16.43
CA ILE A 261 -9.88 4.01 -15.10
C ILE A 261 -9.71 5.52 -15.19
N HIS A 262 -8.69 6.03 -15.88
CA HIS A 262 -8.49 7.47 -16.05
C HIS A 262 -9.66 8.15 -16.79
N GLN A 263 -10.20 7.52 -17.83
CA GLN A 263 -11.40 8.02 -18.52
C GLN A 263 -12.62 8.19 -17.59
N ARG A 264 -12.68 7.36 -16.51
CA ARG A 264 -13.80 7.38 -15.58
C ARG A 264 -13.53 8.23 -14.33
N ALA A 265 -12.31 8.19 -13.79
CA ALA A 265 -11.91 8.85 -12.54
C ALA A 265 -11.26 10.23 -12.75
N GLY A 266 -10.73 10.51 -13.94
CA GLY A 266 -10.07 11.79 -14.26
C GLY A 266 -8.79 12.03 -13.46
N ASP A 267 -8.43 13.32 -13.31
CA ASP A 267 -7.19 13.78 -12.66
C ASP A 267 -7.36 14.18 -11.18
N ALA A 268 -8.45 13.76 -10.53
CA ALA A 268 -8.65 14.03 -9.10
C ALA A 268 -7.65 13.27 -8.20
N VAL A 269 -7.02 12.20 -8.71
CA VAL A 269 -5.98 11.42 -8.03
C VAL A 269 -4.64 12.14 -8.12
N GLN A 270 -3.89 12.20 -7.02
CA GLN A 270 -2.57 12.83 -6.98
C GLN A 270 -1.43 11.82 -7.02
N ALA A 271 -1.60 10.64 -6.40
CA ALA A 271 -0.61 9.57 -6.43
C ALA A 271 -1.28 8.23 -6.69
N VAL A 272 -0.64 7.40 -7.53
CA VAL A 272 -1.10 6.05 -7.86
C VAL A 272 -0.07 5.03 -7.38
N PHE A 273 -0.49 4.14 -6.49
CA PHE A 273 0.29 2.99 -6.06
C PHE A 273 0.45 2.01 -7.22
N VAL A 274 1.63 2.04 -7.85
CA VAL A 274 1.91 1.24 -9.05
C VAL A 274 2.30 -0.19 -8.67
N CYS A 275 3.14 -0.34 -7.63
CA CYS A 275 3.56 -1.68 -7.21
C CYS A 275 4.05 -1.74 -5.76
N GLY A 276 3.84 -2.92 -5.15
CA GLY A 276 4.37 -3.31 -3.84
C GLY A 276 5.49 -4.35 -3.92
N THR A 277 6.07 -4.59 -5.11
CA THR A 277 7.13 -5.59 -5.28
C THR A 277 8.38 -5.22 -4.48
N ASP A 278 8.73 -6.05 -3.50
CA ASP A 278 9.91 -5.89 -2.67
C ASP A 278 11.19 -6.33 -3.38
N PHE A 279 12.25 -5.53 -3.25
CA PHE A 279 13.57 -5.83 -3.79
C PHE A 279 14.66 -5.91 -2.70
N GLY A 280 14.34 -5.53 -1.45
CA GLY A 280 15.29 -5.48 -0.35
C GLY A 280 14.92 -6.38 0.82
N THR A 281 15.96 -6.86 1.52
CA THR A 281 15.89 -7.40 2.89
C THR A 281 16.47 -6.37 3.87
N GLN A 282 16.56 -6.68 5.15
CA GLN A 282 17.19 -5.79 6.14
C GLN A 282 18.65 -5.47 5.81
N THR A 283 19.36 -6.37 5.17
CA THR A 283 20.83 -6.26 4.97
C THR A 283 21.29 -6.43 3.53
N SER A 284 20.39 -6.85 2.63
CA SER A 284 20.74 -7.24 1.26
C SER A 284 19.58 -6.96 0.30
N ALA A 285 19.75 -7.34 -0.96
CA ALA A 285 18.75 -7.27 -2.01
C ALA A 285 18.41 -8.67 -2.53
N PHE A 286 17.19 -8.86 -3.04
CA PHE A 286 16.75 -10.13 -3.62
C PHE A 286 17.40 -10.42 -4.97
N CYS A 287 17.81 -9.39 -5.72
CA CYS A 287 18.50 -9.57 -7.00
C CYS A 287 19.56 -8.49 -7.20
N SER A 288 20.36 -8.59 -8.27
CA SER A 288 21.27 -7.54 -8.69
C SER A 288 20.51 -6.42 -9.40
N ASP A 289 21.10 -5.20 -9.41
CA ASP A 289 20.56 -4.10 -10.21
C ASP A 289 20.47 -4.46 -11.70
N ALA A 290 21.45 -5.18 -12.24
CA ALA A 290 21.42 -5.68 -13.63
C ALA A 290 20.20 -6.59 -13.89
N THR A 291 19.81 -7.44 -12.92
CA THR A 291 18.62 -8.28 -13.03
C THR A 291 17.35 -7.43 -12.99
N PHE A 292 17.29 -6.42 -12.12
CA PHE A 292 16.16 -5.49 -12.10
C PHE A 292 16.04 -4.75 -13.43
N ARG A 293 17.13 -4.23 -13.96
CA ARG A 293 17.17 -3.50 -15.26
C ARG A 293 16.77 -4.37 -16.43
N GLU A 294 17.03 -5.66 -16.39
CA GLU A 294 16.61 -6.59 -17.44
C GLU A 294 15.14 -6.96 -17.32
N LEU A 295 14.69 -7.40 -16.12
CA LEU A 295 13.38 -8.04 -15.96
C LEU A 295 12.24 -7.07 -15.64
N TRP A 296 12.48 -5.99 -14.87
CA TRP A 296 11.40 -5.10 -14.38
C TRP A 296 11.42 -3.71 -15.00
N LEU A 297 12.60 -3.13 -15.17
CA LEU A 297 12.75 -1.76 -15.63
C LEU A 297 11.96 -1.46 -16.91
N PRO A 298 12.01 -2.30 -17.99
CA PRO A 298 11.30 -1.98 -19.24
C PRO A 298 9.79 -1.85 -19.07
N TYR A 299 9.20 -2.65 -18.20
CA TYR A 299 7.76 -2.65 -17.96
C TYR A 299 7.33 -1.49 -17.08
N TYR A 300 8.07 -1.18 -16.02
CA TYR A 300 7.80 0.01 -15.21
C TYR A 300 8.00 1.29 -15.99
N GLN A 301 9.01 1.38 -16.86
CA GLN A 301 9.18 2.53 -17.76
C GLN A 301 7.94 2.76 -18.64
N ARG A 302 7.38 1.69 -19.21
CA ARG A 302 6.17 1.79 -20.05
C ARG A 302 4.97 2.28 -19.24
N VAL A 303 4.74 1.71 -18.05
CA VAL A 303 3.62 2.11 -17.17
C VAL A 303 3.77 3.56 -16.74
N ASN A 304 4.93 3.94 -16.22
CA ASN A 304 5.16 5.29 -15.71
C ASN A 304 5.20 6.34 -16.83
N ALA A 305 5.76 6.01 -18.00
CA ALA A 305 5.69 6.90 -19.18
C ALA A 305 4.26 7.13 -19.61
N TRP A 306 3.41 6.10 -19.57
CA TRP A 306 1.99 6.26 -19.87
C TRP A 306 1.29 7.16 -18.83
N ILE A 307 1.53 6.93 -17.53
CA ILE A 307 0.98 7.76 -16.45
C ILE A 307 1.35 9.22 -16.66
N HIS A 308 2.62 9.52 -16.84
CA HIS A 308 3.12 10.89 -16.98
C HIS A 308 2.65 11.59 -18.27
N ALA A 309 2.44 10.83 -19.37
CA ALA A 309 2.00 11.40 -20.63
C ALA A 309 0.48 11.66 -20.68
N ASN A 310 -0.31 10.94 -19.92
CA ASN A 310 -1.77 10.96 -20.05
C ASN A 310 -2.51 11.48 -18.81
N THR A 311 -1.84 11.63 -17.66
CA THR A 311 -2.47 11.99 -16.39
C THR A 311 -1.63 13.03 -15.63
N ALA A 312 -2.22 13.64 -14.61
CA ALA A 312 -1.50 14.44 -13.61
C ALA A 312 -0.96 13.60 -12.43
N TRP A 313 -1.15 12.29 -12.44
CA TRP A 313 -0.81 11.39 -11.34
C TRP A 313 0.69 11.22 -11.16
N LYS A 314 1.11 11.04 -9.89
CA LYS A 314 2.47 10.66 -9.51
C LYS A 314 2.54 9.18 -9.21
N SER A 315 3.56 8.51 -9.73
CA SER A 315 3.74 7.07 -9.57
C SER A 315 4.43 6.72 -8.27
N PHE A 316 3.80 5.81 -7.52
CA PHE A 316 4.19 5.43 -6.17
C PHE A 316 4.79 4.02 -6.19
N LYS A 317 6.06 3.91 -5.79
CA LYS A 317 6.79 2.65 -5.62
C LYS A 317 6.89 2.29 -4.15
N HIS A 318 6.32 1.14 -3.77
CA HIS A 318 6.66 0.51 -2.50
C HIS A 318 7.72 -0.57 -2.71
N SER A 319 8.73 -0.58 -1.84
CA SER A 319 9.70 -1.67 -1.73
C SER A 319 10.42 -1.59 -0.39
N CYS A 320 10.18 -2.56 0.47
CA CYS A 320 10.83 -2.67 1.77
C CYS A 320 12.33 -2.96 1.68
N GLY A 321 13.03 -2.69 2.77
CA GLY A 321 14.39 -3.13 3.01
C GLY A 321 15.49 -2.22 2.46
N SER A 322 16.66 -2.82 2.26
CA SER A 322 17.87 -2.17 1.75
C SER A 322 17.80 -2.03 0.23
N VAL A 323 17.12 -0.98 -0.24
CA VAL A 323 16.88 -0.73 -1.68
C VAL A 323 17.79 0.35 -2.27
N VAL A 324 18.75 0.88 -1.51
CA VAL A 324 19.64 1.97 -1.96
C VAL A 324 20.28 1.71 -3.32
N ARG A 325 20.64 0.45 -3.63
CA ARG A 325 21.24 0.08 -4.91
C ARG A 325 20.31 0.20 -6.12
N PHE A 326 18.99 0.26 -5.88
CA PHE A 326 17.99 0.34 -6.94
C PHE A 326 17.44 1.75 -7.14
N LEU A 327 17.81 2.73 -6.31
CA LEU A 327 17.17 4.05 -6.36
C LEU A 327 17.36 4.75 -7.70
N ASP A 328 18.55 4.68 -8.29
CA ASP A 328 18.76 5.20 -9.65
C ASP A 328 17.92 4.43 -10.68
N SER A 329 17.79 3.11 -10.54
CA SER A 329 16.97 2.30 -11.42
C SER A 329 15.46 2.54 -11.23
N PHE A 330 15.00 2.87 -10.02
CA PHE A 330 13.62 3.29 -9.78
C PHE A 330 13.34 4.66 -10.42
N ILE A 331 14.29 5.59 -10.35
CA ILE A 331 14.20 6.88 -11.03
C ILE A 331 14.19 6.68 -12.55
N ASP A 332 15.08 5.85 -13.08
CA ASP A 332 15.14 5.51 -14.51
C ASP A 332 13.85 4.82 -14.98
N ALA A 333 13.17 4.09 -14.08
CA ALA A 333 11.85 3.51 -14.32
C ALA A 333 10.71 4.54 -14.31
N GLY A 334 10.99 5.79 -13.93
CA GLY A 334 10.02 6.88 -13.88
C GLY A 334 9.18 6.95 -12.60
N PHE A 335 9.61 6.33 -11.52
CA PHE A 335 8.91 6.48 -10.23
C PHE A 335 9.14 7.86 -9.62
N ASP A 336 8.07 8.49 -9.14
CA ASP A 336 8.10 9.80 -8.47
C ASP A 336 8.23 9.66 -6.94
N ILE A 337 7.72 8.57 -6.37
CA ILE A 337 7.57 8.38 -4.92
C ILE A 337 8.22 7.06 -4.49
N LEU A 338 9.01 7.11 -3.43
CA LEU A 338 9.56 5.94 -2.74
C LEU A 338 8.86 5.73 -1.39
N ASN A 339 8.35 4.53 -1.15
CA ASN A 339 7.80 4.04 0.10
C ASN A 339 8.20 2.56 0.31
N PRO A 340 8.43 2.09 1.52
CA PRO A 340 8.79 2.94 2.66
C PRO A 340 10.21 3.48 2.50
N VAL A 341 10.56 4.45 3.31
CA VAL A 341 11.96 4.78 3.52
C VAL A 341 12.42 4.01 4.75
N GLN A 342 12.86 2.77 4.56
CA GLN A 342 13.21 1.88 5.67
C GLN A 342 14.59 2.21 6.24
N CYS A 343 14.65 3.29 7.01
CA CYS A 343 15.89 3.86 7.55
C CYS A 343 16.67 2.91 8.48
N SER A 344 16.04 1.86 8.98
CA SER A 344 16.68 0.80 9.78
C SER A 344 17.41 -0.23 8.92
N ALA A 345 17.20 -0.26 7.60
CA ALA A 345 17.87 -1.19 6.70
C ALA A 345 19.26 -0.68 6.29
N LYS A 346 20.13 -1.61 5.91
CA LYS A 346 21.54 -1.32 5.56
C LYS A 346 21.62 -0.34 4.37
N GLY A 347 22.37 0.74 4.55
CA GLY A 347 22.61 1.75 3.52
C GLY A 347 21.47 2.74 3.31
N MET A 348 20.39 2.66 4.10
CA MET A 348 19.23 3.53 4.02
C MET A 348 19.32 4.72 5.00
N ASP A 349 20.51 5.30 5.15
CA ASP A 349 20.70 6.48 6.01
C ASP A 349 19.88 7.68 5.52
N PRO A 350 19.05 8.29 6.37
CA PRO A 350 18.12 9.34 5.94
C PRO A 350 18.77 10.56 5.34
N ALA A 351 19.87 11.04 5.94
CA ALA A 351 20.56 12.25 5.49
C ALA A 351 21.22 12.01 4.12
N THR A 352 21.85 10.86 3.95
CA THR A 352 22.42 10.42 2.67
C THR A 352 21.34 10.31 1.59
N LEU A 353 20.24 9.64 1.89
CA LEU A 353 19.13 9.49 0.95
C LEU A 353 18.56 10.84 0.53
N LYS A 354 18.29 11.71 1.51
CA LYS A 354 17.74 13.04 1.23
C LYS A 354 18.67 13.89 0.39
N SER A 355 19.97 13.88 0.67
CA SER A 355 20.96 14.66 -0.08
C SER A 355 21.15 14.16 -1.51
N GLN A 356 21.10 12.84 -1.74
CA GLN A 356 21.38 12.25 -3.06
C GLN A 356 20.15 12.15 -3.96
N TYR A 357 18.97 11.91 -3.40
CA TYR A 357 17.77 11.56 -4.16
C TYR A 357 16.58 12.50 -3.92
N GLY A 358 16.64 13.37 -2.90
CA GLY A 358 15.51 14.20 -2.47
C GLY A 358 14.99 15.21 -3.48
N GLU A 359 15.74 15.51 -4.55
CA GLU A 359 15.28 16.35 -5.67
C GLU A 359 14.55 15.56 -6.76
N ARG A 360 14.70 14.23 -6.75
CA ARG A 360 14.16 13.34 -7.78
C ARG A 360 13.07 12.38 -7.28
N LEU A 361 13.07 12.10 -5.96
CA LEU A 361 12.10 11.22 -5.32
C LEU A 361 11.42 11.93 -4.15
N THR A 362 10.11 11.89 -4.11
CA THR A 362 9.37 12.18 -2.89
C THR A 362 9.50 10.99 -1.95
N PHE A 363 9.98 11.23 -0.74
CA PHE A 363 10.05 10.23 0.31
C PHE A 363 8.71 10.14 1.04
N TRP A 364 8.09 8.96 1.01
CA TRP A 364 6.81 8.71 1.68
C TRP A 364 7.02 7.66 2.76
N GLY A 365 6.99 8.09 4.03
CA GLY A 365 7.30 7.26 5.18
C GLY A 365 8.73 7.44 5.69
N GLY A 366 9.15 6.55 6.58
CA GLY A 366 10.44 6.67 7.27
C GLY A 366 10.41 7.57 8.51
N GLY A 367 9.21 8.01 8.92
CA GLY A 367 9.02 8.92 10.06
C GLY A 367 9.43 8.33 11.41
N VAL A 368 9.23 7.03 11.61
CA VAL A 368 9.65 6.30 12.81
C VAL A 368 9.80 4.80 12.51
N ASP A 369 10.70 4.13 13.21
CA ASP A 369 10.93 2.68 13.08
C ASP A 369 9.78 1.88 13.70
N THR A 370 9.06 1.15 12.84
CA THR A 370 7.91 0.29 13.21
C THR A 370 8.32 -1.09 13.72
N GLN A 371 9.62 -1.43 13.71
CA GLN A 371 10.13 -2.71 14.20
C GLN A 371 10.76 -2.60 15.59
N LYS A 372 11.17 -1.40 16.02
CA LYS A 372 11.88 -1.17 17.29
C LYS A 372 11.31 -0.01 18.09
N THR A 373 11.46 1.22 17.58
CA THR A 373 11.17 2.41 18.38
C THR A 373 9.67 2.57 18.63
N LEU A 374 8.84 2.46 17.61
CA LEU A 374 7.40 2.68 17.77
C LEU A 374 6.74 1.61 18.66
N PRO A 375 7.00 0.28 18.49
CA PRO A 375 6.36 -0.73 19.32
C PRO A 375 7.01 -0.93 20.70
N PHE A 376 8.31 -0.64 20.88
CA PHE A 376 9.06 -1.03 22.08
C PHE A 376 9.81 0.10 22.77
N GLY A 377 9.87 1.29 22.15
CA GLY A 377 10.47 2.48 22.75
C GLY A 377 9.55 3.17 23.76
N THR A 378 10.08 4.19 24.43
CA THR A 378 9.25 5.10 25.24
C THR A 378 8.66 6.21 24.36
N PRO A 379 7.58 6.88 24.79
CA PRO A 379 7.03 8.04 24.06
C PRO A 379 8.09 9.11 23.73
N GLU A 380 9.04 9.36 24.64
CA GLU A 380 10.12 10.32 24.44
C GLU A 380 11.10 9.86 23.34
N GLN A 381 11.39 8.56 23.27
CA GLN A 381 12.24 7.99 22.21
C GLN A 381 11.55 8.08 20.85
N VAL A 382 10.25 7.77 20.81
CA VAL A 382 9.42 7.93 19.60
C VAL A 382 9.43 9.39 19.13
N ARG A 383 9.14 10.33 20.04
CA ARG A 383 9.16 11.77 19.74
C ARG A 383 10.52 12.21 19.19
N ALA A 384 11.61 11.81 19.85
CA ALA A 384 12.96 12.20 19.43
C ALA A 384 13.32 11.68 18.04
N GLU A 385 12.91 10.43 17.70
CA GLU A 385 13.13 9.88 16.36
C GLU A 385 12.31 10.60 15.31
N VAL A 386 11.01 10.84 15.56
CA VAL A 386 10.12 11.55 14.63
C VAL A 386 10.63 12.94 14.31
N LEU A 387 10.97 13.75 15.32
CA LEU A 387 11.49 15.10 15.11
C LEU A 387 12.76 15.09 14.25
N ARG A 388 13.72 14.21 14.56
CA ARG A 388 14.94 14.06 13.77
C ARG A 388 14.65 13.64 12.32
N ARG A 389 13.68 12.74 12.07
CA ARG A 389 13.29 12.34 10.71
C ARG A 389 12.65 13.49 9.95
N CYS A 390 11.77 14.24 10.61
CA CYS A 390 11.15 15.41 10.02
C CYS A 390 12.18 16.49 9.66
N GLU A 391 13.16 16.78 10.55
CA GLU A 391 14.25 17.73 10.27
C GLU A 391 15.03 17.37 9.00
N ILE A 392 15.34 16.08 8.82
CA ILE A 392 16.09 15.62 7.65
C ILE A 392 15.24 15.66 6.39
N PHE A 393 14.09 15.01 6.42
CA PHE A 393 13.29 14.78 5.20
C PHE A 393 12.50 15.99 4.72
N ALA A 394 12.10 16.91 5.63
CA ALA A 394 11.38 18.13 5.24
C ALA A 394 12.25 19.16 4.50
N THR A 395 13.58 19.01 4.55
CA THR A 395 14.51 19.91 3.86
C THR A 395 14.17 19.95 2.36
N ASN A 396 13.91 21.14 1.83
CA ASN A 396 13.55 21.37 0.41
C ASN A 396 12.29 20.64 -0.10
N GLY A 397 11.33 20.29 0.80
CA GLY A 397 10.09 19.62 0.38
C GLY A 397 10.25 18.15 0.03
N GLY A 398 9.29 17.56 -0.68
CA GLY A 398 9.35 16.15 -1.14
C GLY A 398 9.32 15.12 0.00
N PHE A 399 8.53 15.37 1.07
CA PHE A 399 8.37 14.43 2.17
C PHE A 399 6.90 14.35 2.62
N VAL A 400 6.37 13.14 2.68
CA VAL A 400 5.09 12.81 3.29
C VAL A 400 5.35 11.99 4.54
N PHE A 401 4.89 12.47 5.70
CA PHE A 401 5.04 11.74 6.94
C PHE A 401 4.15 10.50 6.97
N ASN A 402 4.77 9.37 7.23
CA ASN A 402 4.17 8.08 7.56
C ASN A 402 5.23 7.30 8.36
N PRO A 403 4.89 6.40 9.28
CA PRO A 403 5.85 5.45 9.83
C PRO A 403 6.55 4.65 8.73
N ILE A 404 7.58 3.89 9.05
CA ILE A 404 8.26 3.07 8.03
C ILE A 404 7.27 2.13 7.33
N HIS A 405 6.36 1.52 8.07
CA HIS A 405 5.33 0.61 7.53
C HIS A 405 4.04 0.71 8.35
N ASN A 406 3.06 -0.13 8.08
CA ASN A 406 1.82 -0.24 8.85
C ASN A 406 2.08 -0.29 10.36
N ILE A 407 1.27 0.41 11.13
CA ILE A 407 1.25 0.30 12.58
C ILE A 407 0.58 -1.03 12.95
N GLN A 408 1.37 -1.93 13.55
CA GLN A 408 0.94 -3.27 13.89
C GLN A 408 0.13 -3.31 15.19
N SER A 409 -0.57 -4.43 15.41
CA SER A 409 -1.22 -4.71 16.70
C SER A 409 -0.20 -4.67 17.85
N ALA A 410 -0.67 -4.44 19.06
CA ALA A 410 0.16 -4.34 20.28
C ALA A 410 1.17 -3.18 20.28
N THR A 411 1.16 -2.28 19.30
CA THR A 411 1.85 -0.99 19.43
C THR A 411 1.15 -0.17 20.51
N PRO A 412 1.86 0.29 21.56
CA PRO A 412 1.24 1.10 22.61
C PRO A 412 0.58 2.36 22.05
N VAL A 413 -0.65 2.63 22.43
CA VAL A 413 -1.38 3.79 21.93
C VAL A 413 -0.67 5.10 22.28
N GLU A 414 -0.01 5.15 23.43
CA GLU A 414 0.79 6.30 23.88
C GLU A 414 1.96 6.59 22.94
N ASN A 415 2.57 5.56 22.35
CA ASN A 415 3.63 5.70 21.36
C ASN A 415 3.09 6.20 20.02
N ILE A 416 1.89 5.73 19.61
CA ILE A 416 1.24 6.22 18.39
C ILE A 416 0.88 7.71 18.56
N VAL A 417 0.36 8.09 19.72
CA VAL A 417 0.05 9.49 20.03
C VAL A 417 1.32 10.33 20.10
N ALA A 418 2.38 9.87 20.77
CA ALA A 418 3.66 10.57 20.82
C ALA A 418 4.28 10.80 19.41
N MET A 419 4.08 9.86 18.49
CA MET A 419 4.47 10.01 17.10
C MET A 419 3.68 11.14 16.41
N LEU A 420 2.36 11.17 16.61
CA LEU A 420 1.48 12.20 16.05
C LEU A 420 1.76 13.56 16.64
N ASP A 421 1.87 13.66 17.96
CA ASP A 421 2.21 14.89 18.66
C ASP A 421 3.54 15.48 18.17
N ALA A 422 4.54 14.62 17.94
CA ALA A 422 5.84 15.06 17.46
C ALA A 422 5.80 15.64 16.04
N VAL A 423 5.06 15.02 15.12
CA VAL A 423 4.93 15.58 13.77
C VAL A 423 4.08 16.85 13.75
N HIS A 424 3.05 16.93 14.59
CA HIS A 424 2.25 18.16 14.75
C HIS A 424 3.06 19.30 15.39
N GLU A 425 3.88 18.99 16.40
CA GLU A 425 4.84 19.93 16.98
C GLU A 425 5.79 20.47 15.92
N PHE A 426 6.41 19.60 15.13
CA PHE A 426 7.30 20.00 14.05
C PHE A 426 6.58 20.89 13.02
N ASN A 427 5.33 20.60 12.74
CA ASN A 427 4.47 21.38 11.86
C ASN A 427 3.98 22.71 12.47
N GLY A 428 4.26 23.00 13.75
CA GLY A 428 3.78 24.18 14.45
C GLY A 428 2.27 24.19 14.65
N VAL A 429 1.63 23.01 14.70
CA VAL A 429 0.18 22.85 14.92
C VAL A 429 -0.03 22.36 16.34
N ALA A 430 -0.87 23.06 17.13
CA ALA A 430 -1.30 22.54 18.42
C ALA A 430 -2.16 21.30 18.20
N HIS A 431 -1.77 20.18 18.79
CA HIS A 431 -2.58 18.98 18.84
C HIS A 431 -3.46 19.04 20.09
N GLY A 432 -4.76 18.94 19.89
CA GLY A 432 -5.75 19.09 20.96
C GLY A 432 -6.14 17.74 21.57
#